data_98cf10bba225e3a6b6e3f36d02acdd65
#
_entry.id   98cf10bba225e3a6b6e3f36d02acdd65
#
_cell.length_a   1.000
_cell.length_b   1.000
_cell.length_c   1.000
_cell.angle_alpha   90.00
_cell.angle_beta   90.00
_cell.angle_gamma   90.00
#
_symmetry.space_group_name_H-M   'P 1'
#
loop_
_entity.id
_entity.type
_entity.pdbx_description
1 polymer ?
#
loop_
_entity_poly.entity_id
_entity_poly.type
_entity_poly.pdbx_seq_one_letter_code
_entity_poly.pdbx_strand_id
1 'polypeptide(L)'
;GKPNRILTPQGELRASVTRAISRGVRLDVGHGTASLSFAVAKRAIELGILPHTISSDIYCRNRISGPVHSLANVMSKFLAIGMSLPQVIECVTANAADGLRLKQKGRLQVGLDADLTLFTLKRQPTVLVDAENDSLQAEQLLVPLAAIRAGKGYMTEQGSAEHAFDF
;
A
#
# COMPACT_ATOMS: atom_id res chain seq x y z
N GLY A 1 0.87 -15.38 -1.67
CA GLY A 1 1.81 -16.14 -2.52
C GLY A 1 1.11 -17.15 -3.43
N LYS A 2 1.77 -17.59 -4.48
CA LYS A 2 1.20 -18.50 -5.51
C LYS A 2 0.45 -19.73 -4.96
N PRO A 3 0.93 -20.43 -3.92
CA PRO A 3 0.23 -21.61 -3.39
C PRO A 3 -1.05 -21.28 -2.61
N ASN A 4 -1.18 -20.06 -2.10
CA ASN A 4 -2.25 -19.68 -1.17
C ASN A 4 -3.14 -18.54 -1.71
N ARG A 5 -3.41 -18.55 -3.01
CA ARG A 5 -4.29 -17.54 -3.61
C ARG A 5 -5.68 -17.56 -2.98
N ILE A 6 -6.23 -16.38 -2.76
CA ILE A 6 -7.59 -16.20 -2.22
C ILE A 6 -8.67 -16.59 -3.23
N LEU A 7 -8.33 -16.63 -4.53
CA LEU A 7 -9.23 -16.99 -5.62
C LEU A 7 -9.04 -18.44 -6.08
N THR A 8 -10.11 -19.02 -6.61
CA THR A 8 -10.07 -20.27 -7.38
C THR A 8 -9.44 -20.04 -8.77
N PRO A 9 -9.09 -21.09 -9.52
CA PRO A 9 -8.67 -20.94 -10.92
C PRO A 9 -9.71 -20.25 -11.81
N GLN A 10 -11.01 -20.33 -11.46
CA GLN A 10 -12.12 -19.70 -12.15
C GLN A 10 -12.31 -18.21 -11.77
N GLY A 11 -11.47 -17.68 -10.88
CA GLY A 11 -11.54 -16.28 -10.42
C GLY A 11 -12.62 -16.00 -9.39
N GLU A 12 -13.13 -17.03 -8.71
CA GLU A 12 -14.10 -16.93 -7.61
C GLU A 12 -13.38 -16.87 -6.26
N LEU A 13 -13.99 -16.23 -5.27
CA LEU A 13 -13.46 -16.23 -3.91
C LEU A 13 -13.57 -17.66 -3.32
N ARG A 14 -12.47 -18.17 -2.78
CA ARG A 14 -12.49 -19.50 -2.13
C ARG A 14 -13.43 -19.49 -0.93
N ALA A 15 -14.25 -20.51 -0.79
CA ALA A 15 -15.20 -20.65 0.34
C ALA A 15 -14.51 -20.56 1.71
N SER A 16 -13.26 -21.02 1.84
CA SER A 16 -12.47 -20.89 3.05
C SER A 16 -12.16 -19.43 3.39
N VAL A 17 -11.88 -18.60 2.37
CA VAL A 17 -11.62 -17.17 2.53
C VAL A 17 -12.90 -16.44 2.91
N THR A 18 -14.01 -16.73 2.24
CA THR A 18 -15.33 -16.18 2.59
C THR A 18 -15.68 -16.45 4.06
N ARG A 19 -15.52 -17.70 4.51
CA ARG A 19 -15.76 -18.09 5.91
C ARG A 19 -14.78 -17.39 6.88
N ALA A 20 -13.54 -17.15 6.48
CA ALA A 20 -12.57 -16.44 7.31
C ALA A 20 -12.97 -14.98 7.48
N ILE A 21 -13.32 -14.30 6.39
CA ILE A 21 -13.79 -12.90 6.41
C ILE A 21 -15.07 -12.76 7.26
N SER A 22 -16.04 -13.66 7.10
CA SER A 22 -17.28 -13.62 7.89
C SER A 22 -17.07 -13.81 9.40
N ARG A 23 -15.93 -14.38 9.80
CA ARG A 23 -15.51 -14.49 11.21
C ARG A 23 -14.61 -13.33 11.67
N GLY A 24 -14.46 -12.29 10.86
CA GLY A 24 -13.68 -11.11 11.20
C GLY A 24 -12.16 -11.23 10.93
N VAL A 25 -11.72 -12.24 10.16
CA VAL A 25 -10.31 -12.32 9.74
C VAL A 25 -10.05 -11.17 8.77
N ARG A 26 -9.02 -10.39 9.06
CA ARG A 26 -8.58 -9.27 8.26
C ARG A 26 -7.52 -9.73 7.27
N LEU A 27 -7.56 -9.18 6.05
CA LEU A 27 -6.61 -9.53 5.00
C LEU A 27 -5.53 -8.46 4.94
N ASP A 28 -4.26 -8.87 5.06
CA ASP A 28 -3.10 -8.05 4.73
C ASP A 28 -2.58 -8.42 3.35
N VAL A 29 -2.14 -7.42 2.60
CA VAL A 29 -1.40 -7.63 1.36
C VAL A 29 0.03 -7.16 1.56
N GLY A 30 0.92 -8.10 1.81
CA GLY A 30 2.37 -7.89 1.73
C GLY A 30 2.84 -8.11 0.29
N HIS A 31 3.48 -7.09 -0.31
CA HIS A 31 3.89 -7.20 -1.71
C HIS A 31 5.03 -8.20 -1.90
N GLY A 32 6.15 -7.98 -1.22
CA GLY A 32 7.36 -8.81 -1.34
C GLY A 32 7.80 -9.08 -2.77
N THR A 33 8.56 -10.15 -2.96
CA THR A 33 8.97 -10.61 -4.30
C THR A 33 8.02 -11.62 -4.93
N ALA A 34 7.07 -12.18 -4.16
CA ALA A 34 6.28 -13.31 -4.62
C ALA A 34 4.79 -13.27 -4.21
N SER A 35 4.30 -12.17 -3.64
CA SER A 35 3.00 -12.18 -2.97
C SER A 35 1.91 -11.38 -3.68
N LEU A 36 2.19 -10.23 -4.27
CA LEU A 36 1.21 -9.44 -5.00
C LEU A 36 1.11 -9.89 -6.46
N SER A 37 -0.11 -10.20 -6.90
CA SER A 37 -0.47 -10.36 -8.31
C SER A 37 -1.55 -9.34 -8.67
N PHE A 38 -1.33 -8.53 -9.70
CA PHE A 38 -2.29 -7.54 -10.18
C PHE A 38 -3.62 -8.19 -10.59
N ALA A 39 -3.55 -9.30 -11.30
CA ALA A 39 -4.75 -10.04 -11.72
C ALA A 39 -5.60 -10.48 -10.53
N VAL A 40 -4.95 -11.05 -9.49
CA VAL A 40 -5.65 -11.49 -8.27
C VAL A 40 -6.20 -10.32 -7.47
N ALA A 41 -5.41 -9.25 -7.30
CA ALA A 41 -5.82 -8.09 -6.53
C ALA A 41 -6.98 -7.34 -7.22
N LYS A 42 -6.89 -7.12 -8.52
CA LYS A 42 -7.96 -6.50 -9.31
C LYS A 42 -9.26 -7.30 -9.22
N ARG A 43 -9.16 -8.63 -9.41
CA ARG A 43 -10.34 -9.49 -9.32
C ARG A 43 -10.96 -9.50 -7.93
N ALA A 44 -10.15 -9.47 -6.87
CA ALA A 44 -10.65 -9.38 -5.49
C ALA A 44 -11.40 -8.07 -5.26
N ILE A 45 -10.88 -6.94 -5.73
CA ILE A 45 -11.53 -5.63 -5.66
C ILE A 45 -12.88 -5.63 -6.40
N GLU A 46 -12.93 -6.20 -7.61
CA GLU A 46 -14.17 -6.37 -8.39
C GLU A 46 -15.24 -7.19 -7.64
N LEU A 47 -14.81 -8.15 -6.84
CA LEU A 47 -15.69 -8.95 -5.96
C LEU A 47 -16.04 -8.25 -4.63
N GLY A 48 -15.63 -6.98 -4.45
CA GLY A 48 -15.87 -6.20 -3.23
C GLY A 48 -14.94 -6.58 -2.07
N ILE A 49 -13.88 -7.34 -2.31
CA ILE A 49 -12.91 -7.74 -1.29
C ILE A 49 -11.70 -6.81 -1.34
N LEU A 50 -11.67 -5.88 -0.39
CA LEU A 50 -10.55 -4.97 -0.20
C LEU A 50 -9.58 -5.51 0.86
N PRO A 51 -8.27 -5.23 0.73
CA PRO A 51 -7.33 -5.49 1.83
C PRO A 51 -7.68 -4.60 3.03
N HIS A 52 -7.53 -5.13 4.23
CA HIS A 52 -7.63 -4.34 5.44
C HIS A 52 -6.36 -3.52 5.66
N THR A 53 -5.21 -4.13 5.37
CA THR A 53 -3.91 -3.49 5.44
C THR A 53 -3.09 -3.76 4.18
N ILE A 54 -2.19 -2.83 3.87
CA ILE A 54 -1.22 -2.94 2.78
C ILE A 54 0.17 -2.76 3.39
N SER A 55 1.05 -3.71 3.12
CA SER A 55 2.44 -3.68 3.55
C SER A 55 3.39 -3.89 2.37
N SER A 56 4.63 -3.45 2.52
CA SER A 56 5.61 -3.53 1.44
C SER A 56 6.32 -4.88 1.40
N ASP A 57 6.52 -5.51 2.55
CA ASP A 57 7.39 -6.68 2.69
C ASP A 57 8.76 -6.43 2.04
N ILE A 58 9.30 -5.21 2.28
CA ILE A 58 10.54 -4.71 1.67
C ILE A 58 11.75 -5.24 2.40
N TYR A 59 12.74 -5.70 1.64
CA TYR A 59 14.05 -6.08 2.13
C TYR A 59 15.14 -5.73 1.09
N CYS A 60 16.41 -5.87 1.44
CA CYS A 60 17.52 -5.38 0.63
C CYS A 60 17.42 -5.73 -0.86
N ARG A 61 17.17 -7.00 -1.17
CA ARG A 61 17.14 -7.48 -2.56
C ARG A 61 16.00 -6.87 -3.37
N ASN A 62 14.76 -6.91 -2.86
CA ASN A 62 13.61 -6.43 -3.62
C ASN A 62 13.54 -4.90 -3.71
N ARG A 63 14.21 -4.18 -2.80
CA ARG A 63 14.34 -2.72 -2.87
C ARG A 63 15.21 -2.29 -4.05
N ILE A 64 16.27 -3.04 -4.35
CA ILE A 64 17.23 -2.72 -5.41
C ILE A 64 16.72 -3.22 -6.76
N SER A 65 16.33 -4.50 -6.83
CA SER A 65 15.99 -5.18 -8.08
C SER A 65 14.49 -5.18 -8.39
N GLY A 66 13.65 -4.58 -7.53
CA GLY A 66 12.20 -4.68 -7.63
C GLY A 66 11.65 -6.05 -7.19
N PRO A 67 10.35 -6.25 -7.27
CA PRO A 67 9.32 -5.32 -7.72
C PRO A 67 8.87 -4.30 -6.65
N VAL A 68 9.48 -4.27 -5.45
CA VAL A 68 9.10 -3.37 -4.35
C VAL A 68 10.22 -2.36 -4.11
N HIS A 69 9.99 -1.09 -4.38
CA HIS A 69 10.98 -0.03 -4.18
C HIS A 69 10.72 0.78 -2.90
N SER A 70 9.45 0.94 -2.53
CA SER A 70 9.01 1.65 -1.31
C SER A 70 7.55 1.31 -1.00
N LEU A 71 7.07 1.67 0.20
CA LEU A 71 5.63 1.59 0.50
C LEU A 71 4.81 2.50 -0.43
N ALA A 72 5.30 3.70 -0.74
CA ALA A 72 4.66 4.63 -1.66
C ALA A 72 4.49 4.03 -3.08
N ASN A 73 5.49 3.27 -3.55
CA ASN A 73 5.39 2.53 -4.81
C ASN A 73 4.28 1.46 -4.74
N VAL A 74 4.17 0.72 -3.63
CA VAL A 74 3.10 -0.28 -3.43
C VAL A 74 1.73 0.40 -3.39
N MET A 75 1.60 1.53 -2.68
CA MET A 75 0.37 2.32 -2.63
C MET A 75 -0.06 2.78 -4.04
N SER A 76 0.91 3.24 -4.86
CA SER A 76 0.66 3.62 -6.26
C SER A 76 0.11 2.46 -7.10
N LYS A 77 0.56 1.22 -6.85
CA LYS A 77 0.00 0.03 -7.51
C LYS A 77 -1.47 -0.18 -7.15
N PHE A 78 -1.83 -0.01 -5.87
CA PHE A 78 -3.22 -0.15 -5.45
C PHE A 78 -4.13 0.95 -6.01
N LEU A 79 -3.63 2.17 -6.15
CA LEU A 79 -4.35 3.23 -6.89
C LEU A 79 -4.56 2.82 -8.35
N ALA A 80 -3.53 2.30 -9.01
CA ALA A 80 -3.59 1.92 -10.43
C ALA A 80 -4.51 0.71 -10.70
N ILE A 81 -4.72 -0.19 -9.72
CA ILE A 81 -5.68 -1.30 -9.84
C ILE A 81 -7.10 -0.93 -9.40
N GLY A 82 -7.37 0.32 -9.01
CA GLY A 82 -8.72 0.84 -8.83
C GLY A 82 -9.16 1.13 -7.39
N MET A 83 -8.28 1.03 -6.40
CA MET A 83 -8.61 1.54 -5.06
C MET A 83 -8.56 3.07 -5.03
N SER A 84 -9.46 3.70 -4.29
CA SER A 84 -9.42 5.14 -4.06
C SER A 84 -8.28 5.55 -3.13
N LEU A 85 -7.80 6.80 -3.26
CA LEU A 85 -6.75 7.31 -2.39
C LEU A 85 -7.09 7.19 -0.89
N PRO A 86 -8.31 7.56 -0.42
CA PRO A 86 -8.67 7.36 0.98
C PRO A 86 -8.55 5.91 1.43
N GLN A 87 -9.02 4.93 0.63
CA GLN A 87 -8.93 3.51 0.95
C GLN A 87 -7.46 3.06 1.10
N VAL A 88 -6.60 3.48 0.17
CA VAL A 88 -5.16 3.12 0.22
C VAL A 88 -4.49 3.73 1.44
N ILE A 89 -4.77 5.00 1.75
CA ILE A 89 -4.25 5.69 2.95
C ILE A 89 -4.71 4.96 4.22
N GLU A 90 -6.01 4.65 4.34
CA GLU A 90 -6.56 3.97 5.51
C GLU A 90 -5.88 2.62 5.76
N CYS A 91 -5.61 1.85 4.69
CA CYS A 91 -4.92 0.55 4.80
C CYS A 91 -3.50 0.64 5.39
N VAL A 92 -2.77 1.75 5.12
CA VAL A 92 -1.38 1.92 5.59
C VAL A 92 -1.27 2.78 6.86
N THR A 93 -2.37 3.32 7.35
CA THR A 93 -2.39 4.21 8.53
C THR A 93 -3.35 3.69 9.61
N ALA A 94 -4.61 4.09 9.59
CA ALA A 94 -5.59 3.77 10.63
C ALA A 94 -5.79 2.28 10.83
N ASN A 95 -6.00 1.53 9.75
CA ASN A 95 -6.23 0.09 9.83
C ASN A 95 -5.00 -0.67 10.33
N ALA A 96 -3.80 -0.25 9.90
CA ALA A 96 -2.54 -0.84 10.37
C ALA A 96 -2.33 -0.55 11.87
N ALA A 97 -2.56 0.69 12.31
CA ALA A 97 -2.47 1.08 13.71
C ALA A 97 -3.46 0.31 14.60
N ASP A 98 -4.70 0.18 14.15
CA ASP A 98 -5.73 -0.59 14.88
C ASP A 98 -5.40 -2.09 14.96
N GLY A 99 -4.91 -2.66 13.86
CA GLY A 99 -4.46 -4.05 13.81
C GLY A 99 -3.33 -4.36 14.78
N LEU A 100 -2.42 -3.41 14.96
CA LEU A 100 -1.27 -3.48 15.86
C LEU A 100 -1.55 -2.90 17.26
N ARG A 101 -2.76 -2.39 17.51
CA ARG A 101 -3.18 -1.73 18.76
C ARG A 101 -2.34 -0.51 19.14
N LEU A 102 -1.87 0.24 18.14
CA LEU A 102 -1.07 1.46 18.31
C LEU A 102 -2.00 2.67 18.50
N LYS A 103 -2.43 2.91 19.72
CA LYS A 103 -3.45 3.93 20.04
C LYS A 103 -3.05 5.37 19.73
N GLN A 104 -1.75 5.66 19.64
CA GLN A 104 -1.21 7.00 19.40
C GLN A 104 -0.83 7.25 17.93
N LYS A 105 -1.08 6.29 17.03
CA LYS A 105 -0.62 6.30 15.65
C LYS A 105 -1.76 6.19 14.62
N GLY A 106 -1.44 6.47 13.37
CA GLY A 106 -2.28 6.19 12.22
C GLY A 106 -3.43 7.17 11.96
N ARG A 107 -3.53 8.25 12.74
CA ARG A 107 -4.56 9.28 12.59
C ARG A 107 -3.97 10.67 12.76
N LEU A 108 -4.54 11.64 12.05
CA LEU A 108 -4.24 13.06 12.22
C LEU A 108 -5.26 13.65 13.22
N GLN A 109 -4.87 13.70 14.48
CA GLN A 109 -5.72 14.18 15.57
C GLN A 109 -4.87 14.81 16.65
N VAL A 110 -5.37 15.90 17.27
CA VAL A 110 -4.72 16.55 18.40
C VAL A 110 -4.54 15.57 19.56
N GLY A 111 -3.34 15.53 20.12
CA GLY A 111 -2.98 14.62 21.23
C GLY A 111 -2.39 13.27 20.79
N LEU A 112 -2.35 12.99 19.50
CA LEU A 112 -1.63 11.84 18.97
C LEU A 112 -0.19 12.18 18.57
N ASP A 113 0.63 11.16 18.31
CA ASP A 113 2.00 11.35 17.87
C ASP A 113 2.05 12.11 16.53
N ALA A 114 2.94 13.09 16.43
CA ALA A 114 3.18 13.84 15.20
C ALA A 114 4.08 13.03 14.24
N ASP A 115 3.56 11.90 13.76
CA ASP A 115 4.20 11.05 12.74
C ASP A 115 3.41 11.19 11.45
N LEU A 116 3.91 12.02 10.53
CA LEU A 116 3.21 12.41 9.31
C LEU A 116 4.08 12.15 8.07
N THR A 117 3.44 11.93 6.94
CA THR A 117 4.09 11.94 5.64
C THR A 117 3.37 12.92 4.73
N LEU A 118 4.11 13.90 4.20
CA LEU A 118 3.64 14.79 3.15
C LEU A 118 3.97 14.13 1.80
N PHE A 119 3.00 14.10 0.89
CA PHE A 119 3.19 13.53 -0.43
C PHE A 119 2.38 14.30 -1.48
N THR A 120 2.73 14.10 -2.74
CA THR A 120 1.95 14.55 -3.88
C THR A 120 1.52 13.36 -4.74
N LEU A 121 0.41 13.49 -5.47
CA LEU A 121 0.05 12.61 -6.57
C LEU A 121 0.58 13.24 -7.87
N LYS A 122 1.75 12.78 -8.29
CA LYS A 122 2.40 13.28 -9.49
C LYS A 122 1.83 12.59 -10.72
N ARG A 123 1.36 13.36 -11.69
CA ARG A 123 1.00 12.84 -13.02
C ARG A 123 2.29 12.46 -13.75
N GLN A 124 2.55 11.18 -13.81
CA GLN A 124 3.74 10.61 -14.42
C GLN A 124 3.39 9.19 -14.89
N PRO A 125 3.03 9.03 -16.18
CA PRO A 125 2.78 7.71 -16.74
C PRO A 125 3.98 6.79 -16.48
N THR A 126 3.73 5.70 -15.78
CA THR A 126 4.79 4.79 -15.31
C THR A 126 4.32 3.35 -15.41
N VAL A 127 5.18 2.46 -15.86
CA VAL A 127 4.92 1.02 -15.83
C VAL A 127 5.27 0.49 -14.44
N LEU A 128 4.28 -0.06 -13.76
CA LEU A 128 4.44 -0.75 -12.48
C LEU A 128 4.42 -2.27 -12.72
N VAL A 129 5.23 -3.00 -11.96
CA VAL A 129 5.39 -4.45 -12.11
C VAL A 129 5.02 -5.14 -10.81
N ASP A 130 4.30 -6.26 -10.89
CA ASP A 130 3.95 -7.08 -9.73
C ASP A 130 4.97 -8.22 -9.47
N ALA A 131 4.64 -9.11 -8.54
CA ALA A 131 5.50 -10.24 -8.18
C ALA A 131 5.46 -11.42 -9.18
N GLU A 132 4.62 -11.35 -10.20
CA GLU A 132 4.52 -12.33 -11.29
C GLU A 132 5.13 -11.80 -12.60
N ASN A 133 5.73 -10.60 -12.56
CA ASN A 133 6.24 -9.81 -13.69
C ASN A 133 5.15 -9.31 -14.64
N ASP A 134 3.89 -9.32 -14.20
CA ASP A 134 2.83 -8.63 -14.92
C ASP A 134 2.99 -7.12 -14.76
N SER A 135 2.72 -6.38 -15.83
CA SER A 135 2.88 -4.93 -15.87
C SER A 135 1.53 -4.22 -15.91
N LEU A 136 1.47 -3.04 -15.29
CA LEU A 136 0.31 -2.17 -15.26
C LEU A 136 0.74 -0.73 -15.51
N GLN A 137 0.06 -0.05 -16.43
CA GLN A 137 0.26 1.38 -16.65
C GLN A 137 -0.44 2.17 -15.54
N ALA A 138 0.33 2.97 -14.82
CA ALA A 138 -0.18 3.95 -13.85
C ALA A 138 -0.08 5.35 -14.46
N GLU A 139 -1.14 6.15 -14.34
CA GLU A 139 -1.17 7.54 -14.81
C GLU A 139 -0.56 8.51 -13.78
N GLN A 140 -0.51 8.09 -12.54
CA GLN A 140 0.01 8.90 -11.44
C GLN A 140 0.71 8.05 -10.38
N LEU A 141 1.66 8.66 -9.72
CA LEU A 141 2.41 8.07 -8.61
C LEU A 141 2.22 8.86 -7.33
N LEU A 142 2.18 8.17 -6.21
CA LEU A 142 2.29 8.76 -4.88
C LEU A 142 3.78 8.99 -4.60
N VAL A 143 4.18 10.25 -4.47
CA VAL A 143 5.57 10.66 -4.27
C VAL A 143 5.70 11.33 -2.91
N PRO A 144 6.40 10.73 -1.94
CA PRO A 144 6.68 11.37 -0.66
C PRO A 144 7.60 12.57 -0.82
N LEU A 145 7.25 13.69 -0.18
CA LEU A 145 8.01 14.95 -0.17
C LEU A 145 8.77 15.14 1.14
N ALA A 146 8.10 14.85 2.25
CA ALA A 146 8.67 14.98 3.58
C ALA A 146 8.06 14.00 4.56
N ALA A 147 8.77 13.69 5.63
CA ALA A 147 8.25 12.96 6.77
C ALA A 147 8.48 13.77 8.05
N ILE A 148 7.50 13.74 8.95
CA ILE A 148 7.64 14.25 10.31
C ILE A 148 7.58 13.04 11.24
N ARG A 149 8.57 12.90 12.10
CA ARG A 149 8.63 11.85 13.12
C ARG A 149 8.85 12.46 14.49
N ALA A 150 7.93 12.22 15.40
CA ALA A 150 7.95 12.79 16.73
C ALA A 150 8.17 14.32 16.70
N GLY A 151 7.52 15.01 15.77
CA GLY A 151 7.63 16.46 15.58
C GLY A 151 8.89 16.95 14.86
N LYS A 152 9.80 16.06 14.45
CA LYS A 152 11.01 16.42 13.68
C LYS A 152 10.82 16.16 12.20
N GLY A 153 11.07 17.15 11.36
CA GLY A 153 10.94 17.10 9.91
C GLY A 153 12.15 16.48 9.21
N TYR A 154 11.89 15.76 8.14
CA TYR A 154 12.88 15.14 7.25
C TYR A 154 12.41 15.30 5.81
N MET A 155 13.22 15.95 4.97
CA MET A 155 12.95 16.09 3.55
C MET A 155 13.38 14.84 2.78
N THR A 156 12.60 14.48 1.76
CA THR A 156 13.08 13.56 0.70
C THR A 156 13.86 14.36 -0.35
N GLU A 157 14.64 13.67 -1.21
CA GLU A 157 15.31 14.33 -2.34
C GLU A 157 14.30 15.05 -3.23
N GLN A 158 13.16 14.43 -3.54
CA GLN A 158 12.09 15.04 -4.32
C GLN A 158 11.48 16.26 -3.62
N GLY A 159 11.24 16.18 -2.32
CA GLY A 159 10.72 17.31 -1.54
C GLY A 159 11.70 18.49 -1.52
N SER A 160 12.98 18.22 -1.35
CA SER A 160 14.03 19.25 -1.37
C SER A 160 14.16 19.92 -2.75
N ALA A 161 13.90 19.19 -3.84
CA ALA A 161 13.98 19.73 -5.19
C ALA A 161 12.74 20.57 -5.58
N GLU A 162 11.56 20.23 -5.09
CA GLU A 162 10.29 20.84 -5.50
C GLU A 162 9.73 21.87 -4.49
N HIS A 163 10.09 21.77 -3.21
CA HIS A 163 9.52 22.59 -2.13
C HIS A 163 10.54 22.96 -1.05
N ALA A 164 10.44 24.17 -0.56
CA ALA A 164 11.10 24.59 0.68
C ALA A 164 10.08 24.47 1.83
N PHE A 165 10.25 23.48 2.70
CA PHE A 165 9.47 23.37 3.93
C PHE A 165 10.35 23.77 5.10
N ASP A 166 9.87 24.70 5.93
CA ASP A 166 10.47 25.04 7.23
C ASP A 166 9.77 24.20 8.31
N PHE A 167 10.54 23.35 8.99
CA PHE A 167 10.04 22.47 10.06
C PHE A 167 10.55 22.93 11.43
#